data_4a4c23a0f7a64caabc6c244c0a95248b
#
_entry.id   4a4c23a0f7a64caabc6c244c0a95248b
#
_cell.length_a   1.000
_cell.length_b   1.000
_cell.length_c   1.000
_cell.angle_alpha   90.00
_cell.angle_beta   90.00
_cell.angle_gamma   90.00
#
_symmetry.space_group_name_H-M   'P 1'
#
loop_
_entity.id
_entity.type
_entity.pdbx_description
1 polymer ?
#
loop_
_entity_poly.entity_id
_entity_poly.type
_entity_poly.pdbx_seq_one_letter_code
_entity_poly.pdbx_strand_id
1 'polypeptide(L)'
;MKKSISKGIVLSAVSFLGVFAGSQVVSADTDVTIAKTSIVVKGYEFGPAVPKVVVKLDSKVSKVSKENVTVTTAGIERQVSKIYLSDKNGNKVTKDSKYVTIQMPVTFDTESNSGVASPFFYNMENFHNTWVDDYTVSIQGLTVTVNGEESELDSESNAINNRISTDVAAFSNRGSYSGTYTNPLTNQDEELTLQYAAYEPESLKNGKKNPLIIWLHGQGEGGTDTDITLLGNEVVALAKNDIQSHFTAGKQTGAYVLAVQTPTYWMDEGDGTNGAGAGVSRYTEVLMDTIKDYVSNHSDVDTDRIYLTGGSNGGYMTLNLAINNPDYFAALVPQAAAYSYYQYQRNEDGTYTTVPSDTSLSGTAFVKTDDIYFDEDKIAALKNIPIWFIHAANDTVVNPSDYSLPIYKALVDSGATNKWFSYYESVEGSDMKDTSYLGHWSWTYFFNDKVSGVQSVSDIKEADDLSGFSPSNKTNGGTSTVKVDGTAYDNIFDWLNAQQK
;
A
#
# COMPACT_ATOMS: atom_id res chain seq x y z
N MET A 1 38.59 -42.25 49.69
CA MET A 1 38.98 -43.66 49.93
C MET A 1 38.94 -44.44 48.63
N LYS A 2 40.09 -45.14 48.37
CA LYS A 2 40.36 -46.20 47.42
C LYS A 2 40.05 -45.98 45.94
N LYS A 3 41.01 -45.64 45.08
CA LYS A 3 42.07 -46.39 44.40
C LYS A 3 41.62 -47.80 43.96
N SER A 4 41.61 -48.06 42.66
CA SER A 4 42.20 -49.26 42.08
C SER A 4 42.59 -49.08 40.64
N ILE A 5 43.81 -49.42 40.37
CA ILE A 5 44.64 -49.50 39.20
C ILE A 5 44.47 -50.88 38.58
N SER A 6 44.54 -51.12 37.31
CA SER A 6 45.41 -52.12 36.69
C SER A 6 45.19 -52.19 35.16
N LYS A 7 46.23 -51.88 34.46
CA LYS A 7 47.15 -52.79 33.74
C LYS A 7 46.69 -53.15 32.32
N GLY A 8 47.47 -52.74 31.49
CA GLY A 8 47.74 -52.89 30.12
C GLY A 8 48.18 -54.29 29.68
N ILE A 9 47.98 -54.53 28.40
CA ILE A 9 48.71 -55.58 27.66
C ILE A 9 49.09 -54.97 26.31
N VAL A 10 50.39 -54.95 26.07
CA VAL A 10 51.05 -54.70 24.79
C VAL A 10 51.11 -56.03 24.03
N LEU A 11 50.73 -56.03 22.76
CA LEU A 11 51.18 -57.05 21.83
C LEU A 11 51.58 -56.42 20.52
N SER A 12 52.81 -56.74 20.16
CA SER A 12 53.58 -56.23 19.05
C SER A 12 53.27 -56.92 17.71
N ALA A 13 53.37 -56.11 16.66
CA ALA A 13 53.91 -56.34 15.35
C ALA A 13 53.51 -57.59 14.52
N VAL A 14 53.18 -57.29 13.27
CA VAL A 14 54.02 -57.73 12.13
C VAL A 14 53.61 -56.93 10.91
N SER A 15 54.59 -56.31 10.26
CA SER A 15 54.53 -55.56 9.01
C SER A 15 54.24 -56.48 7.84
N PHE A 16 53.28 -56.06 6.97
CA PHE A 16 53.25 -56.47 5.57
C PHE A 16 53.19 -55.19 4.73
N LEU A 17 54.28 -54.85 4.05
CA LEU A 17 54.32 -53.87 2.96
C LEU A 17 53.59 -54.48 1.76
N GLY A 18 52.38 -53.96 1.52
CA GLY A 18 51.69 -54.08 0.25
C GLY A 18 51.61 -52.68 -0.35
N VAL A 19 52.45 -52.42 -1.38
CA VAL A 19 52.34 -51.20 -2.20
C VAL A 19 51.10 -51.36 -3.07
N PHE A 20 49.98 -50.75 -2.65
CA PHE A 20 48.89 -50.44 -3.55
C PHE A 20 48.98 -48.94 -3.89
N ALA A 21 49.34 -48.67 -5.14
CA ALA A 21 49.14 -47.36 -5.75
C ALA A 21 47.65 -47.13 -5.89
N GLY A 22 46.99 -46.69 -4.81
CA GLY A 22 45.67 -46.15 -4.82
C GLY A 22 45.79 -44.71 -5.32
N SER A 23 45.28 -44.41 -6.52
CA SER A 23 44.98 -43.08 -6.94
C SER A 23 44.04 -42.46 -5.89
N GLN A 24 44.55 -41.53 -5.09
CA GLN A 24 43.72 -40.64 -4.32
C GLN A 24 42.94 -39.82 -5.31
N VAL A 25 41.66 -40.15 -5.50
CA VAL A 25 40.70 -39.20 -6.00
C VAL A 25 40.60 -38.14 -4.90
N VAL A 26 41.27 -37.03 -5.11
CA VAL A 26 41.01 -35.82 -4.34
C VAL A 26 39.57 -35.48 -4.69
N SER A 27 38.63 -35.85 -3.84
CA SER A 27 37.28 -35.29 -3.84
C SER A 27 37.48 -33.80 -3.68
N ALA A 28 37.25 -33.06 -4.73
CA ALA A 28 37.14 -31.62 -4.59
C ALA A 28 36.00 -31.39 -3.61
N ASP A 29 36.31 -30.79 -2.48
CA ASP A 29 35.34 -30.38 -1.48
C ASP A 29 34.35 -29.46 -2.19
N THR A 30 33.18 -29.97 -2.52
CA THR A 30 32.12 -29.24 -3.21
C THR A 30 31.19 -28.59 -2.17
N ASP A 31 31.78 -28.00 -1.11
CA ASP A 31 31.02 -27.28 -0.11
C ASP A 31 30.42 -26.01 -0.74
N VAL A 32 29.19 -26.12 -1.27
CA VAL A 32 28.39 -24.97 -1.65
C VAL A 32 27.74 -24.41 -0.39
N THR A 33 27.76 -23.09 -0.25
CA THR A 33 27.20 -22.41 0.92
C THR A 33 26.21 -21.30 0.54
N ILE A 34 25.33 -20.97 1.49
CA ILE A 34 24.42 -19.83 1.37
C ILE A 34 25.20 -18.55 1.68
N ALA A 35 25.51 -17.76 0.63
CA ALA A 35 26.25 -16.51 0.77
C ALA A 35 25.37 -15.31 1.15
N LYS A 36 24.07 -15.33 0.79
CA LYS A 36 23.13 -14.24 1.08
C LYS A 36 21.68 -14.71 0.93
N THR A 37 20.82 -14.25 1.81
CA THR A 37 19.36 -14.41 1.69
C THR A 37 18.69 -13.07 1.46
N SER A 38 17.65 -13.02 0.63
CA SER A 38 16.82 -11.84 0.37
C SER A 38 15.35 -12.24 0.41
N ILE A 39 14.50 -11.35 0.89
CA ILE A 39 13.04 -11.50 0.78
C ILE A 39 12.53 -10.77 -0.44
N VAL A 40 11.53 -11.34 -1.13
CA VAL A 40 10.77 -10.64 -2.16
C VAL A 40 9.52 -10.10 -1.48
N VAL A 41 9.37 -8.78 -1.53
CA VAL A 41 8.19 -8.09 -1.01
C VAL A 41 7.29 -7.72 -2.17
N LYS A 42 6.00 -8.03 -2.04
CA LYS A 42 4.97 -7.71 -3.02
C LYS A 42 3.79 -7.04 -2.32
N GLY A 43 3.20 -6.01 -2.97
CA GLY A 43 1.95 -5.39 -2.54
C GLY A 43 0.75 -6.30 -2.81
N TYR A 44 -0.17 -6.33 -1.85
CA TYR A 44 -1.47 -7.00 -1.90
C TYR A 44 -2.53 -6.02 -1.41
N GLU A 45 -3.79 -6.34 -1.61
CA GLU A 45 -4.93 -5.51 -1.18
C GLU A 45 -4.96 -5.22 0.34
N PHE A 46 -4.33 -6.08 1.13
CA PHE A 46 -4.18 -5.94 2.59
C PHE A 46 -2.82 -5.39 3.05
N GLY A 47 -2.00 -4.92 2.13
CA GLY A 47 -0.64 -4.46 2.42
C GLY A 47 0.45 -5.41 1.91
N PRO A 48 1.72 -5.25 2.31
CA PRO A 48 2.82 -6.05 1.79
C PRO A 48 2.89 -7.45 2.41
N ALA A 49 3.33 -8.42 1.60
CA ALA A 49 3.65 -9.76 2.05
C ALA A 49 4.93 -10.29 1.38
N VAL A 50 5.46 -11.40 1.94
CA VAL A 50 6.66 -12.08 1.45
C VAL A 50 6.26 -13.40 0.78
N PRO A 51 6.04 -13.42 -0.54
CA PRO A 51 5.72 -14.63 -1.29
C PRO A 51 6.94 -15.49 -1.63
N LYS A 52 8.16 -14.94 -1.55
CA LYS A 52 9.38 -15.66 -1.95
C LYS A 52 10.58 -15.26 -1.09
N VAL A 53 11.47 -16.23 -0.92
CA VAL A 53 12.84 -16.02 -0.44
C VAL A 53 13.80 -16.34 -1.57
N VAL A 54 14.79 -15.49 -1.82
CA VAL A 54 15.85 -15.69 -2.80
C VAL A 54 17.17 -15.91 -2.08
N VAL A 55 17.73 -17.10 -2.27
CA VAL A 55 19.00 -17.51 -1.71
C VAL A 55 20.09 -17.34 -2.77
N LYS A 56 21.16 -16.61 -2.45
CA LYS A 56 22.36 -16.54 -3.27
C LYS A 56 23.40 -17.52 -2.73
N LEU A 57 23.85 -18.41 -3.57
CA LEU A 57 24.93 -19.36 -3.29
C LEU A 57 26.27 -18.81 -3.73
N ASP A 58 27.36 -19.29 -3.15
CA ASP A 58 28.73 -18.98 -3.56
C ASP A 58 29.08 -19.62 -4.92
N SER A 59 28.46 -20.76 -5.25
CA SER A 59 28.70 -21.53 -6.48
C SER A 59 27.41 -21.68 -7.30
N LYS A 60 27.53 -21.98 -8.60
CA LYS A 60 26.36 -22.29 -9.44
C LYS A 60 25.89 -23.70 -9.20
N VAL A 61 24.59 -23.88 -9.16
CA VAL A 61 23.92 -25.17 -9.03
C VAL A 61 23.09 -25.47 -10.27
N SER A 62 22.99 -26.74 -10.64
CA SER A 62 22.30 -27.20 -11.84
C SER A 62 20.88 -27.68 -11.55
N LYS A 63 20.58 -28.04 -10.28
CA LYS A 63 19.29 -28.58 -9.85
C LYS A 63 19.02 -28.24 -8.38
N VAL A 64 17.75 -28.20 -8.01
CA VAL A 64 17.26 -28.00 -6.64
C VAL A 64 16.11 -28.96 -6.37
N SER A 65 15.97 -29.42 -5.13
CA SER A 65 14.85 -30.25 -4.67
C SER A 65 13.98 -29.50 -3.69
N LYS A 66 12.67 -29.80 -3.70
CA LYS A 66 11.69 -29.30 -2.73
C LYS A 66 11.52 -30.25 -1.53
N GLU A 67 12.03 -31.47 -1.63
CA GLU A 67 11.85 -32.50 -0.61
C GLU A 67 12.51 -32.07 0.70
N ASN A 68 11.78 -32.22 1.81
CA ASN A 68 12.23 -31.92 3.18
C ASN A 68 12.64 -30.48 3.48
N VAL A 69 12.28 -29.51 2.60
CA VAL A 69 12.61 -28.09 2.85
C VAL A 69 11.60 -27.47 3.79
N THR A 70 12.10 -26.95 4.90
CA THR A 70 11.33 -26.12 5.85
C THR A 70 11.84 -24.67 5.78
N VAL A 71 10.91 -23.72 5.74
CA VAL A 71 11.22 -22.28 5.75
C VAL A 71 10.41 -21.61 6.84
N THR A 72 11.07 -20.83 7.68
CA THR A 72 10.43 -19.97 8.68
C THR A 72 10.70 -18.51 8.31
N THR A 73 9.66 -17.67 8.30
CA THR A 73 9.79 -16.23 8.09
C THR A 73 9.12 -15.48 9.25
N ALA A 74 9.78 -14.50 9.82
CA ALA A 74 9.31 -13.74 10.99
C ALA A 74 8.82 -14.68 12.14
N GLY A 75 9.53 -15.79 12.37
CA GLY A 75 9.17 -16.77 13.40
C GLY A 75 8.02 -17.72 13.04
N ILE A 76 7.42 -17.60 11.85
CA ILE A 76 6.28 -18.44 11.40
C ILE A 76 6.76 -19.41 10.33
N GLU A 77 6.49 -20.72 10.53
CA GLU A 77 6.74 -21.74 9.51
C GLU A 77 5.82 -21.54 8.31
N ARG A 78 6.42 -21.52 7.11
CA ARG A 78 5.73 -21.27 5.86
C ARG A 78 5.63 -22.52 4.99
N GLN A 79 4.47 -22.74 4.42
CA GLN A 79 4.31 -23.78 3.40
C GLN A 79 5.16 -23.46 2.17
N VAL A 80 5.99 -24.42 1.72
CA VAL A 80 6.77 -24.28 0.48
C VAL A 80 5.96 -24.83 -0.70
N SER A 81 5.60 -23.95 -1.64
CA SER A 81 4.87 -24.33 -2.86
C SER A 81 5.80 -24.80 -3.97
N LYS A 82 6.88 -24.06 -4.23
CA LYS A 82 7.85 -24.35 -5.31
C LYS A 82 9.26 -23.96 -4.89
N ILE A 83 10.25 -24.68 -5.42
CA ILE A 83 11.66 -24.27 -5.41
C ILE A 83 12.20 -24.36 -6.84
N TYR A 84 12.99 -23.39 -7.26
CA TYR A 84 13.54 -23.35 -8.61
C TYR A 84 14.80 -22.48 -8.70
N LEU A 85 15.62 -22.75 -9.72
CA LEU A 85 16.73 -21.88 -10.09
C LEU A 85 16.20 -20.55 -10.61
N SER A 86 16.81 -19.45 -10.16
CA SER A 86 16.34 -18.11 -10.47
C SER A 86 17.48 -17.16 -10.84
N ASP A 87 17.13 -15.97 -11.28
CA ASP A 87 18.00 -14.81 -11.28
C ASP A 87 18.04 -14.14 -9.89
N LYS A 88 18.77 -13.04 -9.76
CA LYS A 88 18.90 -12.28 -8.52
C LYS A 88 17.57 -11.65 -8.03
N ASN A 89 16.57 -11.53 -8.89
CA ASN A 89 15.27 -10.95 -8.60
C ASN A 89 14.18 -12.02 -8.34
N GLY A 90 14.58 -13.30 -8.32
CA GLY A 90 13.64 -14.40 -8.08
C GLY A 90 12.84 -14.85 -9.31
N ASN A 91 13.22 -14.43 -10.53
CA ASN A 91 12.62 -14.92 -11.76
C ASN A 91 13.23 -16.25 -12.17
N LYS A 92 12.38 -17.22 -12.56
CA LYS A 92 12.81 -18.57 -12.93
C LYS A 92 13.75 -18.55 -14.14
N VAL A 93 14.85 -19.30 -14.05
CA VAL A 93 15.79 -19.54 -15.15
C VAL A 93 15.91 -21.03 -15.46
N THR A 94 16.37 -21.36 -16.67
CA THR A 94 16.54 -22.74 -17.16
C THR A 94 18.02 -23.19 -17.18
N LYS A 95 18.92 -22.29 -16.82
CA LYS A 95 20.37 -22.54 -16.79
C LYS A 95 20.85 -22.60 -15.35
N ASP A 96 22.04 -23.19 -15.15
CA ASP A 96 22.73 -23.18 -13.87
C ASP A 96 22.79 -21.76 -13.29
N SER A 97 22.47 -21.64 -12.04
CA SER A 97 22.42 -20.36 -11.36
C SER A 97 23.08 -20.40 -9.97
N LYS A 98 23.55 -19.24 -9.53
CA LYS A 98 23.90 -18.99 -8.13
C LYS A 98 22.70 -18.63 -7.27
N TYR A 99 21.50 -18.51 -7.85
CA TYR A 99 20.30 -18.10 -7.13
C TYR A 99 19.25 -19.20 -7.15
N VAL A 100 18.68 -19.44 -5.97
CA VAL A 100 17.56 -20.35 -5.75
C VAL A 100 16.42 -19.55 -5.15
N THR A 101 15.22 -19.72 -5.70
CA THR A 101 14.03 -19.10 -5.14
C THR A 101 13.14 -20.15 -4.51
N ILE A 102 12.75 -19.89 -3.28
CA ILE A 102 11.74 -20.64 -2.53
C ILE A 102 10.46 -19.82 -2.56
N GLN A 103 9.39 -20.36 -3.13
CA GLN A 103 8.09 -19.72 -3.24
C GLN A 103 7.13 -20.29 -2.18
N MET A 104 6.46 -19.38 -1.48
CA MET A 104 5.53 -19.68 -0.39
C MET A 104 4.16 -19.06 -0.72
N PRO A 105 3.04 -19.74 -0.42
CA PRO A 105 1.73 -19.12 -0.47
C PRO A 105 1.66 -17.93 0.49
N VAL A 106 0.98 -16.89 0.06
CA VAL A 106 0.61 -15.77 0.93
C VAL A 106 -0.74 -16.08 1.55
N THR A 107 -0.89 -15.78 2.83
CA THR A 107 -2.12 -15.96 3.60
C THR A 107 -2.44 -14.69 4.37
N PHE A 108 -3.72 -14.48 4.65
CA PHE A 108 -4.24 -13.36 5.41
C PHE A 108 -4.85 -13.87 6.71
N ASP A 109 -4.57 -13.18 7.80
CA ASP A 109 -5.16 -13.44 9.10
C ASP A 109 -6.30 -12.45 9.35
N THR A 110 -7.52 -12.95 9.38
CA THR A 110 -8.73 -12.15 9.58
C THR A 110 -8.87 -11.61 11.00
N GLU A 111 -8.23 -12.21 11.99
CA GLU A 111 -8.28 -11.73 13.38
C GLU A 111 -7.39 -10.51 13.57
N SER A 112 -6.18 -10.52 12.99
CA SER A 112 -5.26 -9.38 13.06
C SER A 112 -5.42 -8.38 11.89
N ASN A 113 -6.29 -8.65 10.93
CA ASN A 113 -6.42 -7.88 9.68
C ASN A 113 -5.07 -7.63 8.99
N SER A 114 -4.23 -8.65 8.90
CA SER A 114 -2.89 -8.52 8.34
C SER A 114 -2.45 -9.76 7.55
N GLY A 115 -1.49 -9.58 6.66
CA GLY A 115 -0.80 -10.69 6.01
C GLY A 115 0.03 -11.48 7.01
N VAL A 116 -0.08 -12.82 6.98
CA VAL A 116 0.73 -13.69 7.82
C VAL A 116 2.21 -13.51 7.47
N ALA A 117 3.04 -13.27 8.47
CA ALA A 117 4.46 -12.90 8.33
C ALA A 117 4.67 -11.67 7.41
N SER A 118 3.82 -10.64 7.55
CA SER A 118 4.01 -9.35 6.88
C SER A 118 5.39 -8.76 7.21
N PRO A 119 6.07 -8.11 6.26
CA PRO A 119 7.28 -7.34 6.55
C PRO A 119 7.00 -5.98 7.19
N PHE A 120 5.72 -5.62 7.39
CA PHE A 120 5.31 -4.42 8.11
C PHE A 120 4.84 -4.77 9.53
N PHE A 121 5.09 -3.81 10.41
CA PHE A 121 4.54 -3.75 11.76
C PHE A 121 3.76 -2.44 11.91
N TYR A 122 2.50 -2.52 12.31
CA TYR A 122 1.68 -1.36 12.60
C TYR A 122 1.95 -0.91 14.05
N ASN A 123 2.56 0.24 14.22
CA ASN A 123 2.90 0.77 15.53
C ASN A 123 1.68 1.46 16.15
N MET A 124 1.18 0.91 17.26
CA MET A 124 0.00 1.41 17.97
C MET A 124 0.26 2.71 18.77
N GLU A 125 1.50 3.16 18.90
CA GLU A 125 1.81 4.42 19.58
C GLU A 125 1.63 5.63 18.66
N ASN A 126 2.00 5.48 17.38
CA ASN A 126 1.89 6.52 16.37
C ASN A 126 1.02 6.15 15.17
N PHE A 127 0.39 4.99 15.19
CA PHE A 127 -0.50 4.49 14.13
C PHE A 127 0.13 4.49 12.73
N HIS A 128 1.44 4.31 12.62
CA HIS A 128 2.15 4.19 11.37
C HIS A 128 2.66 2.78 11.14
N ASN A 129 2.66 2.35 9.89
CA ASN A 129 3.40 1.17 9.47
C ASN A 129 4.90 1.45 9.47
N THR A 130 5.66 0.50 9.98
CA THR A 130 7.12 0.47 9.89
C THR A 130 7.57 -0.87 9.34
N TRP A 131 8.76 -0.92 8.74
CA TRP A 131 9.37 -2.20 8.45
C TRP A 131 9.69 -2.93 9.75
N VAL A 132 9.47 -4.26 9.74
CA VAL A 132 9.97 -5.12 10.83
C VAL A 132 11.49 -5.07 10.80
N ASP A 133 12.11 -4.56 11.85
CA ASP A 133 13.56 -4.34 11.94
C ASP A 133 14.35 -5.65 11.81
N ASP A 134 13.90 -6.69 12.51
CA ASP A 134 14.49 -8.02 12.53
C ASP A 134 13.62 -9.06 11.82
N TYR A 135 13.27 -8.81 10.54
CA TYR A 135 12.57 -9.80 9.74
C TYR A 135 13.46 -11.02 9.52
N THR A 136 13.22 -12.06 10.29
CA THR A 136 14.07 -13.27 10.26
C THR A 136 13.66 -14.25 9.17
N VAL A 137 14.64 -14.96 8.62
CA VAL A 137 14.44 -16.11 7.72
C VAL A 137 15.36 -17.24 8.16
N SER A 138 14.81 -18.44 8.32
CA SER A 138 15.57 -19.68 8.43
C SER A 138 15.16 -20.68 7.36
N ILE A 139 16.09 -21.47 6.89
CA ILE A 139 15.89 -22.49 5.86
C ILE A 139 16.59 -23.77 6.33
N GLN A 140 15.90 -24.91 6.24
CA GLN A 140 16.45 -26.22 6.57
C GLN A 140 16.17 -27.20 5.44
N GLY A 141 17.13 -28.09 5.18
CA GLY A 141 16.99 -29.18 4.23
C GLY A 141 16.98 -28.78 2.76
N LEU A 142 17.54 -27.59 2.39
CA LEU A 142 17.60 -27.16 0.99
C LEU A 142 18.62 -27.99 0.21
N THR A 143 18.16 -28.95 -0.58
CA THR A 143 19.03 -29.79 -1.40
C THR A 143 19.29 -29.18 -2.77
N VAL A 144 20.56 -29.03 -3.12
CA VAL A 144 21.05 -28.50 -4.39
C VAL A 144 22.03 -29.50 -5.05
N THR A 145 22.16 -29.45 -6.39
CA THR A 145 23.11 -30.29 -7.13
C THR A 145 24.23 -29.40 -7.73
N VAL A 146 25.46 -29.71 -7.34
CA VAL A 146 26.72 -29.08 -7.84
C VAL A 146 27.60 -30.13 -8.48
N ASN A 147 28.01 -29.94 -9.72
CA ASN A 147 28.88 -30.89 -10.45
C ASN A 147 28.37 -32.35 -10.49
N GLY A 148 27.05 -32.54 -10.33
CA GLY A 148 26.39 -33.86 -10.31
C GLY A 148 26.24 -34.47 -8.92
N GLU A 149 26.77 -33.85 -7.88
CA GLU A 149 26.63 -34.28 -6.48
C GLU A 149 25.59 -33.45 -5.73
N GLU A 150 24.83 -34.06 -4.84
CA GLU A 150 23.83 -33.40 -4.00
C GLU A 150 24.45 -32.90 -2.70
N SER A 151 24.11 -31.66 -2.32
CA SER A 151 24.47 -31.04 -1.05
C SER A 151 23.22 -30.52 -0.38
N GLU A 152 23.10 -30.76 0.94
CA GLU A 152 22.04 -30.19 1.76
C GLU A 152 22.53 -28.92 2.46
N LEU A 153 21.73 -27.85 2.39
CA LEU A 153 22.06 -26.54 2.90
C LEU A 153 21.06 -26.11 3.94
N ASP A 154 21.57 -25.63 5.06
CA ASP A 154 20.79 -24.99 6.11
C ASP A 154 21.22 -23.54 6.28
N SER A 155 20.28 -22.69 6.67
CA SER A 155 20.52 -21.33 7.12
C SER A 155 19.79 -21.15 8.44
N GLU A 156 20.54 -20.81 9.48
CA GLU A 156 19.93 -20.41 10.75
C GLU A 156 19.10 -19.14 10.60
N SER A 157 18.26 -18.86 11.60
CA SER A 157 17.43 -17.66 11.64
C SER A 157 18.31 -16.40 11.70
N ASN A 158 18.31 -15.65 10.61
CA ASN A 158 19.04 -14.39 10.49
C ASN A 158 18.09 -13.27 10.08
N ALA A 159 18.33 -12.07 10.60
CA ALA A 159 17.65 -10.86 10.17
C ALA A 159 17.99 -10.51 8.70
N ILE A 160 16.96 -10.27 7.90
CA ILE A 160 17.10 -10.02 6.45
C ILE A 160 16.72 -8.58 6.13
N ASN A 161 17.73 -7.77 5.82
CA ASN A 161 17.54 -6.38 5.37
C ASN A 161 17.55 -6.23 3.84
N ASN A 162 17.73 -7.34 3.12
CA ASN A 162 17.77 -7.33 1.64
C ASN A 162 16.37 -7.58 1.09
N ARG A 163 15.70 -6.53 0.69
CA ARG A 163 14.36 -6.57 0.09
C ARG A 163 14.45 -6.43 -1.42
N ILE A 164 13.72 -7.26 -2.14
CA ILE A 164 13.51 -7.19 -3.59
C ILE A 164 12.05 -6.87 -3.79
N SER A 165 11.73 -5.70 -4.31
CA SER A 165 10.36 -5.35 -4.67
C SER A 165 10.37 -4.76 -6.08
N THR A 166 9.85 -5.53 -7.03
CA THR A 166 9.72 -5.08 -8.43
C THR A 166 8.57 -4.09 -8.59
N ASP A 167 7.55 -4.18 -7.73
CA ASP A 167 6.36 -3.33 -7.80
C ASP A 167 6.73 -1.88 -7.47
N VAL A 168 7.47 -1.64 -6.38
CA VAL A 168 7.92 -0.28 -6.04
C VAL A 168 8.99 0.26 -6.98
N ALA A 169 9.71 -0.60 -7.69
CA ALA A 169 10.71 -0.19 -8.68
C ALA A 169 10.09 0.51 -9.90
N ALA A 170 8.80 0.32 -10.17
CA ALA A 170 8.07 1.05 -11.21
C ALA A 170 7.95 2.54 -10.87
N PHE A 171 7.93 2.90 -9.58
CA PHE A 171 7.93 4.28 -9.08
C PHE A 171 9.38 4.77 -8.95
N SER A 172 10.05 4.93 -10.06
CA SER A 172 11.50 5.18 -10.11
C SER A 172 11.89 6.63 -9.85
N ASN A 173 10.99 7.58 -10.05
CA ASN A 173 11.22 8.99 -9.71
C ASN A 173 10.87 9.20 -8.23
N ARG A 174 11.89 9.51 -7.43
CA ARG A 174 11.76 9.76 -5.99
C ARG A 174 12.31 11.13 -5.69
N GLY A 175 11.58 11.91 -4.90
CA GLY A 175 11.98 13.26 -4.55
C GLY A 175 11.31 13.78 -3.30
N SER A 176 11.59 15.03 -3.00
CA SER A 176 10.98 15.77 -1.90
C SER A 176 10.84 17.25 -2.29
N TYR A 177 9.90 17.91 -1.67
CA TYR A 177 9.75 19.36 -1.71
C TYR A 177 9.74 19.91 -0.29
N SER A 178 10.45 21.02 -0.07
CA SER A 178 10.52 21.73 1.22
C SER A 178 10.18 23.19 1.06
N GLY A 179 9.48 23.73 2.04
CA GLY A 179 9.14 25.15 2.10
C GLY A 179 8.84 25.60 3.53
N THR A 180 8.78 26.90 3.72
CA THR A 180 8.41 27.49 5.03
C THR A 180 6.95 27.90 4.99
N TYR A 181 6.18 27.44 5.98
CA TYR A 181 4.73 27.65 6.07
C TYR A 181 4.34 28.02 7.50
N THR A 182 3.25 28.77 7.59
CA THR A 182 2.71 29.12 8.92
C THR A 182 1.92 27.96 9.49
N ASN A 183 2.31 27.49 10.67
CA ASN A 183 1.59 26.46 11.40
C ASN A 183 0.22 27.01 11.87
N PRO A 184 -0.90 26.39 11.49
CA PRO A 184 -2.24 26.92 11.75
C PRO A 184 -2.61 26.93 13.25
N LEU A 185 -2.00 26.07 14.06
CA LEU A 185 -2.27 25.98 15.49
C LEU A 185 -1.42 26.98 16.30
N THR A 186 -0.14 27.11 15.98
CA THR A 186 0.80 27.94 16.75
C THR A 186 1.00 29.35 16.17
N ASN A 187 0.59 29.55 14.92
CA ASN A 187 0.84 30.79 14.14
C ASN A 187 2.34 31.14 14.03
N GLN A 188 3.20 30.12 14.00
CA GLN A 188 4.64 30.26 13.82
C GLN A 188 5.06 29.65 12.49
N ASP A 189 6.07 30.25 11.84
CA ASP A 189 6.63 29.69 10.62
C ASP A 189 7.50 28.47 10.94
N GLU A 190 7.34 27.43 10.13
CA GLU A 190 8.09 26.17 10.22
C GLU A 190 8.47 25.66 8.84
N GLU A 191 9.57 24.92 8.76
CA GLU A 191 9.96 24.22 7.55
C GLU A 191 9.25 22.88 7.47
N LEU A 192 8.49 22.67 6.39
CA LEU A 192 7.81 21.43 6.10
C LEU A 192 8.43 20.77 4.86
N THR A 193 8.62 19.46 4.94
CA THR A 193 9.11 18.63 3.82
C THR A 193 8.14 17.50 3.56
N LEU A 194 7.68 17.38 2.32
CA LEU A 194 6.96 16.21 1.82
C LEU A 194 7.86 15.39 0.90
N GLN A 195 7.76 14.07 1.02
CA GLN A 195 8.41 13.13 0.10
C GLN A 195 7.41 12.63 -0.94
N TYR A 196 7.91 12.17 -2.07
CA TYR A 196 7.07 11.52 -3.06
C TYR A 196 7.79 10.41 -3.80
N ALA A 197 6.99 9.49 -4.32
CA ALA A 197 7.40 8.52 -5.33
C ALA A 197 6.46 8.63 -6.53
N ALA A 198 7.02 8.61 -7.74
CA ALA A 198 6.23 8.74 -8.95
C ALA A 198 6.51 7.62 -9.95
N TYR A 199 5.43 7.15 -10.57
CA TYR A 199 5.46 6.37 -11.80
C TYR A 199 5.29 7.31 -12.99
N GLU A 200 6.11 7.15 -13.99
CA GLU A 200 6.12 7.93 -15.21
C GLU A 200 5.85 7.02 -16.41
N PRO A 201 4.78 7.26 -17.18
CA PRO A 201 4.54 6.53 -18.41
C PRO A 201 5.59 6.92 -19.48
N GLU A 202 5.55 6.25 -20.63
CA GLU A 202 6.41 6.63 -21.74
C GLU A 202 6.21 8.11 -22.12
N SER A 203 7.30 8.87 -22.11
CA SER A 203 7.28 10.32 -22.38
C SER A 203 6.77 10.62 -23.78
N LEU A 204 5.87 11.59 -23.87
CA LEU A 204 5.23 12.01 -25.11
C LEU A 204 6.00 13.16 -25.78
N LYS A 205 6.16 13.05 -27.10
CA LYS A 205 6.80 14.07 -27.94
C LYS A 205 5.75 14.94 -28.65
N ASN A 206 6.16 16.11 -29.12
CA ASN A 206 5.35 16.98 -29.99
C ASN A 206 4.08 17.56 -29.33
N GLY A 207 4.17 17.99 -28.09
CA GLY A 207 3.09 18.67 -27.36
C GLY A 207 1.90 17.78 -26.97
N LYS A 208 2.07 16.46 -27.04
CA LYS A 208 1.10 15.51 -26.49
C LYS A 208 1.31 15.39 -24.98
N LYS A 209 0.26 15.06 -24.27
CA LYS A 209 0.27 15.05 -22.80
C LYS A 209 -0.44 13.83 -22.24
N ASN A 210 0.04 13.37 -21.09
CA ASN A 210 -0.53 12.31 -20.26
C ASN A 210 -1.21 12.89 -19.02
N PRO A 211 -2.32 12.32 -18.53
CA PRO A 211 -2.94 12.75 -17.28
C PRO A 211 -2.05 12.40 -16.08
N LEU A 212 -2.35 13.03 -14.94
CA LEU A 212 -1.70 12.80 -13.67
C LEU A 212 -2.72 12.33 -12.62
N ILE A 213 -2.46 11.19 -11.99
CA ILE A 213 -3.17 10.70 -10.81
C ILE A 213 -2.30 11.00 -9.58
N ILE A 214 -2.84 11.70 -8.60
CA ILE A 214 -2.19 11.98 -7.32
C ILE A 214 -2.83 11.09 -6.26
N TRP A 215 -2.02 10.32 -5.57
CA TRP A 215 -2.45 9.51 -4.43
C TRP A 215 -1.99 10.11 -3.11
N LEU A 216 -2.92 10.25 -2.18
CA LEU A 216 -2.68 10.66 -0.79
C LEU A 216 -2.98 9.50 0.15
N HIS A 217 -1.99 9.14 0.94
CA HIS A 217 -2.00 7.93 1.78
C HIS A 217 -2.95 8.03 2.99
N GLY A 218 -3.29 6.89 3.58
CA GLY A 218 -4.01 6.78 4.84
C GLY A 218 -3.14 7.10 6.06
N GLN A 219 -3.72 6.99 7.25
CA GLN A 219 -3.01 7.24 8.50
C GLN A 219 -1.75 6.38 8.66
N GLY A 220 -1.84 5.11 8.25
CA GLY A 220 -0.78 4.13 8.44
C GLY A 220 0.48 4.33 7.61
N GLU A 221 0.46 5.14 6.56
CA GLU A 221 1.54 5.23 5.58
C GLU A 221 2.31 6.55 5.65
N GLY A 222 2.10 7.35 6.72
CA GLY A 222 2.93 8.52 7.02
C GLY A 222 4.37 8.12 7.35
N GLY A 223 5.30 9.09 7.28
CA GLY A 223 6.71 8.88 7.58
C GLY A 223 7.64 9.46 6.53
N THR A 224 8.81 8.84 6.38
CA THR A 224 9.89 9.30 5.49
C THR A 224 10.41 8.19 4.57
N ASP A 225 9.66 7.11 4.40
CA ASP A 225 9.97 6.01 3.49
C ASP A 225 8.78 5.78 2.55
N THR A 226 8.88 6.29 1.33
CA THR A 226 7.81 6.21 0.33
C THR A 226 7.47 4.79 -0.11
N ASP A 227 8.32 3.78 0.16
CA ASP A 227 7.95 2.37 -0.07
C ASP A 227 6.80 1.93 0.84
N ILE A 228 6.70 2.51 2.05
CA ILE A 228 5.57 2.28 2.96
C ILE A 228 4.28 2.80 2.34
N THR A 229 4.30 4.02 1.80
CA THR A 229 3.14 4.60 1.10
C THR A 229 2.73 3.76 -0.12
N LEU A 230 3.69 3.25 -0.88
CA LEU A 230 3.41 2.47 -2.10
C LEU A 230 2.85 1.08 -1.80
N LEU A 231 3.28 0.45 -0.71
CA LEU A 231 2.95 -0.94 -0.37
C LEU A 231 1.79 -1.06 0.62
N GLY A 232 1.58 -0.05 1.46
CA GLY A 232 0.61 -0.12 2.55
C GLY A 232 -0.83 -0.33 2.08
N ASN A 233 -1.21 0.32 0.97
CA ASN A 233 -2.56 0.26 0.39
C ASN A 233 -2.57 -0.21 -1.09
N GLU A 234 -1.54 -0.94 -1.52
CA GLU A 234 -1.39 -1.42 -2.91
C GLU A 234 -1.33 -0.31 -3.98
N VAL A 235 -0.83 0.87 -3.65
CA VAL A 235 -0.70 2.00 -4.61
C VAL A 235 0.08 1.61 -5.88
N VAL A 236 0.99 0.64 -5.76
CA VAL A 236 1.72 0.03 -6.89
C VAL A 236 0.80 -0.51 -7.99
N ALA A 237 -0.47 -0.78 -7.70
CA ALA A 237 -1.46 -1.21 -8.69
C ALA A 237 -1.71 -0.14 -9.75
N LEU A 238 -1.62 1.15 -9.40
CA LEU A 238 -1.81 2.26 -10.35
C LEU A 238 -0.78 2.26 -11.49
N ALA A 239 0.38 1.62 -11.31
CA ALA A 239 1.38 1.46 -12.37
C ALA A 239 1.21 0.17 -13.19
N LYS A 240 0.26 -0.70 -12.84
CA LYS A 240 0.01 -1.96 -13.57
C LYS A 240 -0.79 -1.71 -14.84
N ASN A 241 -0.58 -2.59 -15.82
CA ASN A 241 -1.21 -2.47 -17.14
C ASN A 241 -2.75 -2.44 -17.10
N ASP A 242 -3.37 -3.15 -16.15
CA ASP A 242 -4.82 -3.20 -16.03
C ASP A 242 -5.38 -1.77 -15.85
N ILE A 243 -4.83 -0.97 -14.94
CA ILE A 243 -5.22 0.41 -14.72
C ILE A 243 -4.64 1.34 -15.80
N GLN A 244 -3.37 1.21 -16.13
CA GLN A 244 -2.71 2.10 -17.10
C GLN A 244 -3.36 2.03 -18.50
N SER A 245 -3.96 0.90 -18.88
CA SER A 245 -4.62 0.73 -20.18
C SER A 245 -5.84 1.65 -20.38
N HIS A 246 -6.50 2.11 -19.31
CA HIS A 246 -7.57 3.10 -19.38
C HIS A 246 -7.07 4.49 -19.84
N PHE A 247 -5.77 4.73 -19.75
CA PHE A 247 -5.12 6.01 -20.11
C PHE A 247 -4.28 5.91 -21.39
N THR A 248 -4.64 5.02 -22.30
CA THR A 248 -3.94 4.85 -23.58
C THR A 248 -4.80 5.27 -24.79
N ALA A 249 -5.96 5.89 -24.56
CA ALA A 249 -6.85 6.34 -25.61
C ALA A 249 -6.24 7.51 -26.41
N GLY A 250 -6.50 7.58 -27.71
CA GLY A 250 -6.04 8.65 -28.57
C GLY A 250 -4.51 8.66 -28.74
N LYS A 251 -3.82 9.52 -27.99
CA LYS A 251 -2.37 9.70 -28.11
C LYS A 251 -1.67 9.62 -26.75
N GLN A 252 -2.37 9.23 -25.71
CA GLN A 252 -1.84 8.97 -24.39
C GLN A 252 -1.03 7.66 -24.38
N THR A 253 -0.05 7.54 -23.48
CA THR A 253 0.77 6.34 -23.28
C THR A 253 0.56 5.74 -21.88
N GLY A 254 -0.28 6.34 -21.06
CA GLY A 254 -0.58 5.99 -19.70
C GLY A 254 -0.90 7.24 -18.88
N ALA A 255 -0.99 7.09 -17.57
CA ALA A 255 -1.10 8.19 -16.61
C ALA A 255 0.15 8.25 -15.74
N TYR A 256 0.64 9.47 -15.46
CA TYR A 256 1.55 9.70 -14.35
C TYR A 256 0.87 9.34 -13.04
N VAL A 257 1.62 8.81 -12.08
CA VAL A 257 1.14 8.58 -10.72
C VAL A 257 2.10 9.24 -9.75
N LEU A 258 1.60 10.16 -8.93
CA LEU A 258 2.37 10.84 -7.89
C LEU A 258 1.82 10.44 -6.51
N ALA A 259 2.55 9.59 -5.78
CA ALA A 259 2.23 9.23 -4.42
C ALA A 259 3.02 10.13 -3.46
N VAL A 260 2.34 11.01 -2.75
CA VAL A 260 2.97 11.96 -1.81
C VAL A 260 2.87 11.42 -0.39
N GLN A 261 3.93 11.59 0.38
CA GLN A 261 4.02 11.16 1.78
C GLN A 261 4.27 12.35 2.71
N THR A 262 3.43 12.46 3.74
CA THR A 262 3.64 13.39 4.86
C THR A 262 4.39 12.67 6.01
N PRO A 263 5.24 13.40 6.77
CA PRO A 263 5.93 12.79 7.91
C PRO A 263 4.99 12.34 9.04
N THR A 264 3.80 12.95 9.16
CA THR A 264 2.81 12.64 10.20
C THR A 264 1.47 12.24 9.56
N TYR A 265 0.45 13.07 9.65
CA TYR A 265 -0.91 12.81 9.16
C TYR A 265 -1.39 13.98 8.30
N TRP A 266 -2.19 13.71 7.28
CA TRP A 266 -2.84 14.80 6.54
C TRP A 266 -3.79 15.63 7.39
N MET A 267 -4.34 15.05 8.47
CA MET A 267 -5.21 15.73 9.44
C MET A 267 -4.45 16.37 10.61
N ASP A 268 -3.11 16.48 10.53
CA ASP A 268 -2.29 17.20 11.52
C ASP A 268 -2.53 18.71 11.40
N GLU A 269 -3.06 19.29 12.45
CA GLU A 269 -3.39 20.72 12.52
C GLU A 269 -2.21 21.58 13.01
N GLY A 270 -1.05 20.96 13.32
CA GLY A 270 0.17 21.65 13.71
C GLY A 270 0.81 21.18 15.02
N ASP A 271 0.27 20.15 15.66
CA ASP A 271 0.82 19.55 16.90
C ASP A 271 1.45 18.17 16.70
N GLY A 272 1.47 17.66 15.47
CA GLY A 272 1.98 16.34 15.12
C GLY A 272 1.00 15.19 15.37
N THR A 273 -0.23 15.48 15.76
CA THR A 273 -1.26 14.47 16.05
C THR A 273 -2.28 14.35 14.92
N ASN A 274 -3.02 13.23 14.91
CA ASN A 274 -4.10 13.03 13.95
C ASN A 274 -5.38 13.69 14.45
N GLY A 275 -5.88 14.70 13.71
CA GLY A 275 -7.09 15.44 14.06
C GLY A 275 -8.38 14.67 13.78
N ALA A 276 -9.53 15.34 13.98
CA ALA A 276 -10.86 14.77 13.82
C ALA A 276 -11.44 14.91 12.39
N GLY A 277 -10.69 15.46 11.44
CA GLY A 277 -11.17 15.72 10.09
C GLY A 277 -12.06 16.96 9.95
N ALA A 278 -12.13 17.79 10.99
CA ALA A 278 -12.88 19.05 11.04
C ALA A 278 -11.95 20.23 11.41
N GLY A 279 -10.76 20.26 10.87
CA GLY A 279 -9.74 21.27 11.12
C GLY A 279 -8.91 21.60 9.90
N VAL A 280 -7.94 22.48 10.09
CA VAL A 280 -7.03 22.98 9.03
C VAL A 280 -5.72 22.21 9.09
N SER A 281 -5.40 21.49 8.02
CA SER A 281 -4.14 20.76 7.93
C SER A 281 -2.95 21.72 7.71
N ARG A 282 -1.87 21.51 8.48
CA ARG A 282 -0.59 22.22 8.27
C ARG A 282 0.05 21.89 6.92
N TYR A 283 -0.36 20.79 6.27
CA TYR A 283 0.22 20.33 5.01
C TYR A 283 -0.50 20.84 3.76
N THR A 284 -1.58 21.61 3.90
CA THR A 284 -2.40 22.04 2.75
C THR A 284 -1.58 22.82 1.72
N GLU A 285 -0.81 23.82 2.13
CA GLU A 285 -0.04 24.67 1.22
C GLU A 285 1.18 23.92 0.66
N VAL A 286 1.99 23.28 1.51
CA VAL A 286 3.18 22.56 1.05
C VAL A 286 2.83 21.41 0.10
N LEU A 287 1.68 20.75 0.28
CA LEU A 287 1.22 19.70 -0.64
C LEU A 287 0.87 20.31 -2.00
N MET A 288 0.17 21.43 -2.02
CA MET A 288 -0.16 22.11 -3.26
C MET A 288 1.10 22.54 -4.02
N ASP A 289 2.09 23.07 -3.30
CA ASP A 289 3.37 23.48 -3.89
C ASP A 289 4.20 22.28 -4.36
N THR A 290 4.19 21.16 -3.62
CA THR A 290 4.80 19.89 -4.06
C THR A 290 4.21 19.43 -5.40
N ILE A 291 2.88 19.48 -5.53
CA ILE A 291 2.19 19.08 -6.77
C ILE A 291 2.56 20.03 -7.91
N LYS A 292 2.54 21.34 -7.68
CA LYS A 292 2.90 22.35 -8.70
C LYS A 292 4.35 22.21 -9.13
N ASP A 293 5.27 21.99 -8.19
CA ASP A 293 6.68 21.75 -8.49
C ASP A 293 6.86 20.52 -9.37
N TYR A 294 6.25 19.38 -9.00
CA TYR A 294 6.28 18.16 -9.81
C TYR A 294 5.75 18.41 -11.23
N VAL A 295 4.57 19.03 -11.37
CA VAL A 295 3.95 19.33 -12.66
C VAL A 295 4.83 20.26 -13.51
N SER A 296 5.46 21.27 -12.88
CA SER A 296 6.32 22.22 -13.61
C SER A 296 7.57 21.57 -14.20
N ASN A 297 8.05 20.49 -13.57
CA ASN A 297 9.23 19.73 -14.01
C ASN A 297 8.90 18.65 -15.07
N HIS A 298 7.60 18.41 -15.37
CA HIS A 298 7.14 17.37 -16.30
C HIS A 298 6.24 17.99 -17.40
N SER A 299 6.84 18.48 -18.46
CA SER A 299 6.17 19.28 -19.51
C SER A 299 5.10 18.53 -20.32
N ASP A 300 5.09 17.21 -20.27
CA ASP A 300 4.09 16.35 -20.91
C ASP A 300 3.00 15.85 -19.95
N VAL A 301 2.96 16.37 -18.72
CA VAL A 301 1.76 16.26 -17.87
C VAL A 301 0.65 17.16 -18.42
N ASP A 302 -0.54 16.60 -18.56
CA ASP A 302 -1.73 17.31 -18.96
C ASP A 302 -2.32 18.07 -17.76
N THR A 303 -2.08 19.38 -17.72
CA THR A 303 -2.55 20.26 -16.63
C THR A 303 -4.07 20.38 -16.56
N ASP A 304 -4.78 20.01 -17.64
CA ASP A 304 -6.24 19.97 -17.67
C ASP A 304 -6.79 18.60 -17.18
N ARG A 305 -5.92 17.61 -16.92
CA ARG A 305 -6.26 16.27 -16.47
C ARG A 305 -5.43 15.84 -15.25
N ILE A 306 -5.55 16.61 -14.18
CA ILE A 306 -4.94 16.30 -12.88
C ILE A 306 -6.05 15.78 -11.96
N TYR A 307 -5.92 14.53 -11.53
CA TYR A 307 -6.88 13.84 -10.69
C TYR A 307 -6.32 13.66 -9.29
N LEU A 308 -7.11 14.00 -8.27
CA LEU A 308 -6.71 13.86 -6.88
C LEU A 308 -7.51 12.75 -6.22
N THR A 309 -6.81 11.83 -5.58
CA THR A 309 -7.42 10.69 -4.87
C THR A 309 -6.66 10.37 -3.59
N GLY A 310 -7.34 9.76 -2.64
CA GLY A 310 -6.73 9.33 -1.39
C GLY A 310 -7.71 8.52 -0.54
N GLY A 311 -7.16 7.68 0.34
CA GLY A 311 -7.91 6.85 1.27
C GLY A 311 -7.88 7.39 2.69
N SER A 312 -9.00 7.32 3.44
CA SER A 312 -9.05 7.65 4.87
C SER A 312 -8.56 9.08 5.16
N ASN A 313 -7.45 9.21 5.86
CA ASN A 313 -6.71 10.46 6.10
C ASN A 313 -6.37 11.18 4.78
N GLY A 314 -5.93 10.44 3.75
CA GLY A 314 -5.73 10.98 2.40
C GLY A 314 -7.02 11.37 1.69
N GLY A 315 -8.12 10.69 1.99
CA GLY A 315 -9.47 11.09 1.54
C GLY A 315 -9.92 12.42 2.14
N TYR A 316 -9.58 12.69 3.42
CA TYR A 316 -9.73 14.01 4.03
C TYR A 316 -8.96 15.05 3.20
N MET A 317 -7.67 14.82 2.97
CA MET A 317 -6.85 15.79 2.27
C MET A 317 -7.26 15.96 0.80
N THR A 318 -7.84 14.94 0.17
CA THR A 318 -8.43 15.05 -1.18
C THR A 318 -9.51 16.12 -1.23
N LEU A 319 -10.44 16.13 -0.28
CA LEU A 319 -11.48 17.15 -0.19
C LEU A 319 -10.91 18.49 0.30
N ASN A 320 -10.06 18.48 1.33
CA ASN A 320 -9.46 19.69 1.89
C ASN A 320 -8.64 20.49 0.84
N LEU A 321 -7.78 19.79 0.10
CA LEU A 321 -6.94 20.44 -0.91
C LEU A 321 -7.78 21.03 -2.07
N ALA A 322 -8.83 20.31 -2.50
CA ALA A 322 -9.73 20.76 -3.55
C ALA A 322 -10.60 21.95 -3.09
N ILE A 323 -11.08 21.98 -1.85
CA ILE A 323 -11.80 23.12 -1.28
C ILE A 323 -10.92 24.39 -1.30
N ASN A 324 -9.65 24.26 -0.98
CA ASN A 324 -8.70 25.37 -0.97
C ASN A 324 -8.17 25.74 -2.38
N ASN A 325 -8.37 24.86 -3.38
CA ASN A 325 -7.91 25.04 -4.76
C ASN A 325 -8.97 24.56 -5.78
N PRO A 326 -10.17 25.17 -5.83
CA PRO A 326 -11.33 24.62 -6.55
C PRO A 326 -11.15 24.53 -8.07
N ASP A 327 -10.23 25.28 -8.67
CA ASP A 327 -10.01 25.32 -10.12
C ASP A 327 -8.80 24.49 -10.58
N TYR A 328 -8.15 23.76 -9.66
CA TYR A 328 -6.91 23.08 -10.00
C TYR A 328 -7.10 21.64 -10.49
N PHE A 329 -8.03 20.88 -9.91
CA PHE A 329 -8.22 19.46 -10.19
C PHE A 329 -9.37 19.24 -11.18
N ALA A 330 -9.17 18.30 -12.12
CA ALA A 330 -10.19 17.91 -13.09
C ALA A 330 -11.22 16.95 -12.51
N ALA A 331 -10.84 16.13 -11.54
CA ALA A 331 -11.72 15.23 -10.80
C ALA A 331 -11.12 14.82 -9.47
N LEU A 332 -12.00 14.37 -8.55
CA LEU A 332 -11.64 13.87 -7.22
C LEU A 332 -12.18 12.45 -7.03
N VAL A 333 -11.41 11.61 -6.31
CA VAL A 333 -11.87 10.29 -5.85
C VAL A 333 -11.54 10.14 -4.35
N PRO A 334 -12.36 10.72 -3.46
CA PRO A 334 -12.22 10.54 -2.01
C PRO A 334 -12.74 9.15 -1.62
N GLN A 335 -11.91 8.35 -0.93
CA GLN A 335 -12.18 6.96 -0.59
C GLN A 335 -12.17 6.77 0.92
N ALA A 336 -13.26 6.25 1.52
CA ALA A 336 -13.44 6.16 2.96
C ALA A 336 -12.96 7.44 3.68
N ALA A 337 -13.31 8.61 3.10
CA ALA A 337 -12.69 9.89 3.41
C ALA A 337 -13.02 10.34 4.84
N ALA A 338 -11.98 10.64 5.63
CA ALA A 338 -12.10 11.11 7.01
C ALA A 338 -12.37 12.63 7.09
N TYR A 339 -12.93 13.26 6.05
CA TYR A 339 -13.38 14.64 6.09
C TYR A 339 -14.74 14.70 6.80
N SER A 340 -14.80 15.37 7.94
CA SER A 340 -16.01 15.38 8.75
C SER A 340 -17.11 16.26 8.15
N TYR A 341 -18.36 15.81 8.28
CA TYR A 341 -19.53 16.66 8.03
C TYR A 341 -19.85 17.54 9.24
N TYR A 342 -19.57 17.05 10.46
CA TYR A 342 -19.89 17.72 11.72
C TYR A 342 -18.66 18.36 12.36
N GLN A 343 -18.90 19.37 13.21
CA GLN A 343 -17.89 19.94 14.11
C GLN A 343 -17.63 18.99 15.27
N TYR A 344 -16.45 19.16 15.88
CA TYR A 344 -16.08 18.48 17.11
C TYR A 344 -15.79 19.50 18.21
N GLN A 345 -16.11 19.10 19.44
CA GLN A 345 -15.88 19.92 20.61
C GLN A 345 -14.37 20.12 20.85
N ARG A 346 -13.99 21.38 21.11
CA ARG A 346 -12.60 21.75 21.45
C ARG A 346 -12.51 22.27 22.87
N ASN A 347 -11.37 22.01 23.49
CA ASN A 347 -10.95 22.58 24.75
C ASN A 347 -10.49 24.03 24.54
N GLU A 348 -10.23 24.76 25.64
CA GLU A 348 -9.78 26.16 25.61
C GLU A 348 -8.41 26.33 24.92
N ASP A 349 -7.57 25.32 24.93
CA ASP A 349 -6.24 25.29 24.27
C ASP A 349 -6.30 24.93 22.77
N GLY A 350 -7.51 24.70 22.21
CA GLY A 350 -7.72 24.35 20.82
C GLY A 350 -7.66 22.84 20.52
N THR A 351 -7.26 21.99 21.46
CA THR A 351 -7.26 20.54 21.31
C THR A 351 -8.69 19.97 21.29
N TYR A 352 -8.88 18.80 20.72
CA TYR A 352 -10.19 18.15 20.70
C TYR A 352 -10.54 17.54 22.07
N THR A 353 -11.79 17.69 22.46
CA THR A 353 -12.33 16.96 23.61
C THR A 353 -12.52 15.50 23.24
N THR A 354 -12.02 14.59 24.08
CA THR A 354 -12.14 13.14 23.87
C THR A 354 -12.87 12.46 25.03
N VAL A 355 -13.50 11.34 24.75
CA VAL A 355 -14.13 10.43 25.71
C VAL A 355 -13.58 9.01 25.52
N PRO A 356 -13.58 8.16 26.58
CA PRO A 356 -13.22 6.76 26.43
C PRO A 356 -14.10 6.06 25.38
N SER A 357 -13.49 5.21 24.55
CA SER A 357 -14.18 4.44 23.50
C SER A 357 -13.57 3.06 23.35
N ASP A 358 -14.39 2.04 23.51
CA ASP A 358 -13.98 0.64 23.30
C ASP A 358 -13.94 0.24 21.81
N THR A 359 -14.45 1.10 20.92
CA THR A 359 -14.48 0.86 19.47
C THR A 359 -13.37 1.59 18.71
N SER A 360 -12.68 2.54 19.36
CA SER A 360 -11.56 3.26 18.77
C SER A 360 -10.24 2.56 19.06
N LEU A 361 -9.37 2.47 18.05
CA LEU A 361 -8.01 1.92 18.18
C LEU A 361 -7.14 2.70 19.20
N SER A 362 -7.40 4.01 19.36
CA SER A 362 -6.73 4.84 20.35
C SER A 362 -7.29 4.71 21.78
N GLY A 363 -8.39 3.97 21.96
CA GLY A 363 -9.10 3.88 23.24
C GLY A 363 -9.92 5.14 23.57
N THR A 364 -9.95 6.15 22.69
CA THR A 364 -10.71 7.39 22.84
C THR A 364 -11.44 7.75 21.53
N ALA A 365 -12.53 8.50 21.64
CA ALA A 365 -13.23 9.09 20.51
C ALA A 365 -13.40 10.59 20.72
N PHE A 366 -13.37 11.35 19.64
CA PHE A 366 -13.69 12.78 19.64
C PHE A 366 -15.16 13.03 19.91
N VAL A 367 -15.48 14.10 20.65
CA VAL A 367 -16.87 14.47 20.95
C VAL A 367 -17.44 15.28 19.79
N LYS A 368 -18.31 14.63 19.00
CA LYS A 368 -19.03 15.27 17.91
C LYS A 368 -20.08 16.23 18.44
N THR A 369 -20.29 17.37 17.77
CA THR A 369 -21.37 18.32 18.02
C THR A 369 -22.46 18.18 16.94
N ASP A 370 -23.58 18.90 17.13
CA ASP A 370 -24.63 18.99 16.11
C ASP A 370 -24.39 20.08 15.07
N ASP A 371 -23.30 20.88 15.24
CA ASP A 371 -22.94 21.93 14.32
C ASP A 371 -22.30 21.33 13.05
N ILE A 372 -22.58 21.94 11.90
CA ILE A 372 -22.09 21.49 10.61
C ILE A 372 -20.70 22.12 10.33
N TYR A 373 -19.73 21.30 10.06
CA TYR A 373 -18.41 21.72 9.58
C TYR A 373 -18.38 21.87 8.06
N PHE A 374 -19.07 20.98 7.32
CA PHE A 374 -19.16 21.03 5.86
C PHE A 374 -20.23 22.02 5.42
N ASP A 375 -19.91 23.31 5.48
CA ASP A 375 -20.80 24.45 5.26
C ASP A 375 -20.99 24.79 3.77
N GLU A 376 -21.79 25.86 3.52
CA GLU A 376 -22.12 26.33 2.17
C GLU A 376 -20.89 26.76 1.35
N ASP A 377 -19.85 27.30 1.98
CA ASP A 377 -18.63 27.73 1.29
C ASP A 377 -17.87 26.51 0.74
N LYS A 378 -17.79 25.42 1.50
CA LYS A 378 -17.18 24.17 1.07
C LYS A 378 -18.00 23.47 -0.01
N ILE A 379 -19.33 23.50 0.11
CA ILE A 379 -20.24 23.02 -0.94
C ILE A 379 -19.99 23.81 -2.23
N ALA A 380 -19.93 25.15 -2.16
CA ALA A 380 -19.69 25.99 -3.33
C ALA A 380 -18.34 25.72 -4.00
N ALA A 381 -17.29 25.52 -3.21
CA ALA A 381 -15.95 25.19 -3.71
C ALA A 381 -15.91 23.86 -4.48
N LEU A 382 -16.66 22.84 -4.02
CA LEU A 382 -16.68 21.52 -4.65
C LEU A 382 -17.77 21.36 -5.71
N LYS A 383 -18.71 22.31 -5.84
CA LYS A 383 -19.90 22.18 -6.66
C LYS A 383 -19.62 21.84 -8.13
N ASN A 384 -18.59 22.45 -8.70
CA ASN A 384 -18.25 22.30 -10.13
C ASN A 384 -17.20 21.23 -10.42
N ILE A 385 -16.54 20.68 -9.42
CA ILE A 385 -15.52 19.64 -9.61
C ILE A 385 -16.20 18.28 -9.74
N PRO A 386 -15.95 17.47 -10.77
CA PRO A 386 -16.37 16.07 -10.84
C PRO A 386 -15.86 15.26 -9.64
N ILE A 387 -16.74 14.53 -8.95
CA ILE A 387 -16.35 13.73 -7.76
C ILE A 387 -17.01 12.35 -7.81
N TRP A 388 -16.21 11.30 -7.56
CA TRP A 388 -16.70 9.95 -7.34
C TRP A 388 -16.24 9.44 -5.99
N PHE A 389 -17.16 9.37 -5.03
CA PHE A 389 -16.92 8.83 -3.69
C PHE A 389 -16.92 7.30 -3.69
N ILE A 390 -16.10 6.70 -2.84
CA ILE A 390 -16.07 5.27 -2.59
C ILE A 390 -16.11 5.05 -1.08
N HIS A 391 -17.05 4.25 -0.58
CA HIS A 391 -17.14 3.89 0.85
C HIS A 391 -17.84 2.54 1.04
N ALA A 392 -17.63 1.89 2.19
CA ALA A 392 -18.39 0.70 2.58
C ALA A 392 -19.24 0.95 3.83
N ALA A 393 -20.39 0.33 3.88
CA ALA A 393 -21.38 0.52 4.97
C ALA A 393 -20.90 -0.07 6.31
N ASN A 394 -20.05 -1.10 6.25
CA ASN A 394 -19.48 -1.72 7.44
C ASN A 394 -18.14 -1.10 7.88
N ASP A 395 -17.81 0.11 7.39
CA ASP A 395 -16.66 0.86 7.89
C ASP A 395 -16.92 1.34 9.32
N THR A 396 -16.15 0.78 10.26
CA THR A 396 -16.20 1.12 11.69
C THR A 396 -15.10 2.10 12.11
N VAL A 397 -14.18 2.45 11.20
CA VAL A 397 -13.09 3.39 11.46
C VAL A 397 -13.50 4.81 11.08
N VAL A 398 -14.04 4.98 9.86
CA VAL A 398 -14.62 6.23 9.38
C VAL A 398 -16.10 5.96 9.07
N ASN A 399 -16.97 6.24 10.04
CA ASN A 399 -18.42 5.97 9.88
C ASN A 399 -18.99 6.78 8.71
N PRO A 400 -19.45 6.15 7.62
CA PRO A 400 -19.94 6.87 6.45
C PRO A 400 -21.07 7.86 6.77
N SER A 401 -21.87 7.62 7.82
CA SER A 401 -22.99 8.49 8.22
C SER A 401 -22.55 9.82 8.87
N ASP A 402 -21.31 9.91 9.33
CA ASP A 402 -20.76 11.15 9.90
C ASP A 402 -19.82 11.89 8.94
N TYR A 403 -19.47 11.25 7.82
CA TYR A 403 -18.46 11.70 6.88
C TYR A 403 -19.02 11.77 5.45
N SER A 404 -18.81 10.76 4.63
CA SER A 404 -19.04 10.83 3.18
C SER A 404 -20.50 10.89 2.75
N LEU A 405 -21.42 10.21 3.45
CA LEU A 405 -22.84 10.21 3.06
C LEU A 405 -23.50 11.60 3.18
N PRO A 406 -23.42 12.31 4.33
CA PRO A 406 -24.01 13.64 4.44
C PRO A 406 -23.31 14.67 3.56
N ILE A 407 -21.98 14.57 3.33
CA ILE A 407 -21.25 15.41 2.39
C ILE A 407 -21.79 15.23 0.97
N TYR A 408 -21.91 13.98 0.52
CA TYR A 408 -22.43 13.69 -0.81
C TYR A 408 -23.89 14.20 -0.96
N LYS A 409 -24.74 13.94 0.05
CA LYS A 409 -26.12 14.44 0.05
C LYS A 409 -26.16 15.97 -0.07
N ALA A 410 -25.38 16.69 0.72
CA ALA A 410 -25.32 18.15 0.67
C ALA A 410 -24.89 18.67 -0.73
N LEU A 411 -23.94 18.03 -1.37
CA LEU A 411 -23.54 18.36 -2.75
C LEU A 411 -24.69 18.12 -3.75
N VAL A 412 -25.36 16.96 -3.65
CA VAL A 412 -26.48 16.61 -4.53
C VAL A 412 -27.67 17.57 -4.31
N ASP A 413 -28.01 17.90 -3.07
CA ASP A 413 -29.10 18.81 -2.71
C ASP A 413 -28.81 20.26 -3.18
N SER A 414 -27.53 20.66 -3.21
CA SER A 414 -27.13 21.96 -3.76
C SER A 414 -27.30 22.09 -5.29
N GLY A 415 -27.68 20.97 -5.95
CA GLY A 415 -27.79 20.90 -7.41
C GLY A 415 -26.46 20.68 -8.11
N ALA A 416 -25.41 20.24 -7.41
CA ALA A 416 -24.15 19.88 -8.04
C ALA A 416 -24.35 18.68 -9.01
N THR A 417 -23.68 18.73 -10.16
CA THR A 417 -23.71 17.70 -11.19
C THR A 417 -22.39 16.93 -11.23
N ASN A 418 -22.40 15.78 -11.93
CA ASN A 418 -21.23 14.88 -12.04
C ASN A 418 -20.65 14.51 -10.66
N LYS A 419 -21.57 14.12 -9.75
CA LYS A 419 -21.30 13.63 -8.42
C LYS A 419 -21.80 12.19 -8.33
N TRP A 420 -20.89 11.27 -7.98
CA TRP A 420 -21.15 9.83 -7.97
C TRP A 420 -20.73 9.23 -6.64
N PHE A 421 -21.40 8.18 -6.22
CA PHE A 421 -21.11 7.48 -4.97
C PHE A 421 -21.23 5.97 -5.17
N SER A 422 -20.12 5.25 -5.08
CA SER A 422 -20.11 3.79 -4.95
C SER A 422 -20.15 3.42 -3.48
N TYR A 423 -21.25 2.83 -3.03
CA TYR A 423 -21.50 2.47 -1.64
C TYR A 423 -21.64 0.96 -1.50
N TYR A 424 -20.60 0.32 -1.00
CA TYR A 424 -20.52 -1.12 -0.87
C TYR A 424 -21.09 -1.58 0.49
N GLU A 425 -21.64 -2.80 0.53
CA GLU A 425 -22.09 -3.42 1.78
C GLU A 425 -20.89 -3.81 2.68
N SER A 426 -19.84 -4.36 2.05
CA SER A 426 -18.59 -4.79 2.70
C SER A 426 -17.44 -4.75 1.69
N VAL A 427 -16.20 -4.99 2.15
CA VAL A 427 -15.03 -5.06 1.29
C VAL A 427 -14.59 -6.50 1.10
N GLU A 428 -14.61 -6.97 -0.14
CA GLU A 428 -14.20 -8.32 -0.51
C GLU A 428 -12.88 -8.28 -1.25
N GLY A 429 -11.94 -9.13 -0.81
CA GLY A 429 -10.65 -9.29 -1.46
C GLY A 429 -10.77 -9.99 -2.83
N SER A 430 -9.90 -9.61 -3.75
CA SER A 430 -9.77 -10.30 -5.05
C SER A 430 -8.49 -11.13 -5.16
N ASP A 431 -7.49 -10.81 -4.38
CA ASP A 431 -6.19 -11.48 -4.34
C ASP A 431 -6.13 -12.65 -3.33
N MET A 432 -7.02 -12.65 -2.31
CA MET A 432 -7.23 -13.74 -1.37
C MET A 432 -8.63 -14.33 -1.54
N LYS A 433 -8.70 -15.62 -1.84
CA LYS A 433 -9.97 -16.30 -2.09
C LYS A 433 -10.86 -16.30 -0.84
N ASP A 434 -12.14 -15.97 -1.00
CA ASP A 434 -13.17 -16.00 0.04
C ASP A 434 -12.78 -15.18 1.30
N THR A 435 -12.08 -14.05 1.11
CA THR A 435 -11.62 -13.18 2.18
C THR A 435 -12.37 -11.85 2.15
N SER A 436 -13.00 -11.50 3.27
CA SER A 436 -13.52 -10.14 3.52
C SER A 436 -12.48 -9.34 4.29
N TYR A 437 -12.24 -8.12 3.81
CA TYR A 437 -11.33 -7.18 4.46
C TYR A 437 -12.08 -6.24 5.41
N LEU A 438 -11.33 -5.46 6.18
CA LEU A 438 -11.90 -4.40 7.00
C LEU A 438 -12.73 -3.45 6.12
N GLY A 439 -13.94 -3.12 6.53
CA GLY A 439 -14.84 -2.24 5.78
C GLY A 439 -14.23 -0.89 5.42
N HIS A 440 -13.27 -0.44 6.23
CA HIS A 440 -12.52 0.78 5.98
C HIS A 440 -11.68 0.74 4.68
N TRP A 441 -11.26 -0.44 4.21
CA TRP A 441 -10.38 -0.57 3.05
C TRP A 441 -11.13 -0.57 1.71
N SER A 442 -12.16 0.24 1.55
CA SER A 442 -12.95 0.32 0.32
C SER A 442 -12.13 0.77 -0.92
N TRP A 443 -10.94 1.34 -0.73
CA TRP A 443 -9.97 1.61 -1.80
C TRP A 443 -9.47 0.33 -2.51
N THR A 444 -9.65 -0.85 -1.92
CA THR A 444 -9.39 -2.14 -2.55
C THR A 444 -10.05 -2.22 -3.93
N TYR A 445 -11.31 -1.78 -4.04
CA TYR A 445 -12.03 -1.79 -5.31
C TYR A 445 -11.44 -0.82 -6.36
N PHE A 446 -10.81 0.26 -5.92
CA PHE A 446 -10.10 1.19 -6.81
C PHE A 446 -8.81 0.56 -7.34
N PHE A 447 -7.99 -0.03 -6.46
CA PHE A 447 -6.71 -0.62 -6.87
C PHE A 447 -6.84 -1.93 -7.65
N ASN A 448 -7.95 -2.67 -7.50
CA ASN A 448 -8.20 -3.88 -8.29
C ASN A 448 -9.03 -3.64 -9.56
N ASP A 449 -9.25 -2.38 -9.92
CA ASP A 449 -9.97 -1.95 -11.14
C ASP A 449 -11.43 -2.42 -11.19
N LYS A 450 -12.13 -2.45 -10.04
CA LYS A 450 -13.51 -2.95 -9.94
C LYS A 450 -14.54 -1.92 -9.48
N VAL A 451 -14.18 -0.66 -9.38
CA VAL A 451 -15.15 0.37 -9.01
C VAL A 451 -16.14 0.56 -10.16
N SER A 452 -17.37 0.12 -9.93
CA SER A 452 -18.47 0.23 -10.85
C SER A 452 -19.80 0.37 -10.10
N GLY A 453 -20.81 0.89 -10.78
CA GLY A 453 -22.15 1.11 -10.18
C GLY A 453 -22.14 2.20 -9.11
N VAL A 454 -23.18 2.96 -9.09
CA VAL A 454 -23.33 4.11 -8.18
C VAL A 454 -24.73 4.14 -7.58
N GLN A 455 -24.87 4.85 -6.48
CA GLN A 455 -26.13 5.13 -5.83
C GLN A 455 -27.05 5.97 -6.74
N SER A 456 -28.36 5.80 -6.58
CA SER A 456 -29.38 6.59 -7.29
C SER A 456 -29.40 8.02 -6.76
N VAL A 457 -29.05 8.99 -7.61
CA VAL A 457 -29.10 10.41 -7.29
C VAL A 457 -30.56 10.86 -7.01
N SER A 458 -31.57 10.28 -7.70
CA SER A 458 -32.98 10.60 -7.47
C SER A 458 -33.43 10.17 -6.08
N ASP A 459 -33.10 8.94 -5.66
CA ASP A 459 -33.52 8.41 -4.36
C ASP A 459 -32.91 9.21 -3.20
N ILE A 460 -31.63 9.64 -3.37
CA ILE A 460 -30.94 10.47 -2.39
C ILE A 460 -31.55 11.87 -2.31
N LYS A 461 -31.98 12.45 -3.44
CA LYS A 461 -32.64 13.75 -3.47
C LYS A 461 -34.05 13.73 -2.90
N GLU A 462 -34.78 12.62 -3.10
CA GLU A 462 -36.16 12.47 -2.61
C GLU A 462 -36.23 12.20 -1.10
N ALA A 463 -35.15 11.70 -0.50
CA ALA A 463 -35.05 11.45 0.92
C ALA A 463 -34.67 12.73 1.70
N ASP A 464 -35.37 12.98 2.81
CA ASP A 464 -35.08 14.09 3.72
C ASP A 464 -33.78 13.85 4.56
N ASP A 465 -33.39 12.60 4.67
CA ASP A 465 -32.22 12.14 5.44
C ASP A 465 -31.31 11.21 4.62
N LEU A 466 -30.50 10.38 5.29
CA LEU A 466 -29.61 9.42 4.65
C LEU A 466 -30.31 8.12 4.19
N SER A 467 -31.62 7.98 4.32
CA SER A 467 -32.37 6.76 3.94
C SER A 467 -32.40 6.51 2.42
N GLY A 468 -32.08 7.52 1.61
CA GLY A 468 -31.91 7.38 0.17
C GLY A 468 -30.69 6.57 -0.26
N PHE A 469 -29.71 6.33 0.66
CA PHE A 469 -28.57 5.48 0.39
C PHE A 469 -28.90 4.01 0.68
N SER A 470 -28.50 3.13 -0.24
CA SER A 470 -28.65 1.68 -0.10
C SER A 470 -27.34 1.00 -0.46
N PRO A 471 -26.58 0.49 0.53
CA PRO A 471 -25.35 -0.24 0.22
C PRO A 471 -25.68 -1.44 -0.63
N SER A 472 -24.87 -1.68 -1.65
CA SER A 472 -25.10 -2.78 -2.57
C SER A 472 -24.11 -3.92 -2.35
N ASN A 473 -24.29 -4.99 -3.11
CA ASN A 473 -23.45 -6.17 -2.93
C ASN A 473 -21.96 -5.90 -3.26
N LYS A 474 -21.13 -6.82 -2.86
CA LYS A 474 -19.66 -6.84 -2.84
C LYS A 474 -18.92 -6.49 -4.15
N THR A 475 -19.59 -6.42 -5.28
CA THR A 475 -18.95 -6.20 -6.59
C THR A 475 -19.46 -4.98 -7.32
N ASN A 476 -20.42 -4.26 -6.71
CA ASN A 476 -21.10 -3.15 -7.35
C ASN A 476 -21.54 -2.14 -6.30
N GLY A 477 -21.07 -0.91 -6.42
CA GLY A 477 -21.35 0.19 -5.46
C GLY A 477 -22.74 0.80 -5.57
N GLY A 478 -23.62 0.27 -6.42
CA GLY A 478 -24.99 0.74 -6.59
C GLY A 478 -25.62 0.20 -7.88
N THR A 479 -26.93 0.44 -8.03
CA THR A 479 -27.72 -0.05 -9.17
C THR A 479 -27.74 0.89 -10.37
N SER A 480 -27.24 2.13 -10.18
CA SER A 480 -27.20 3.14 -11.24
C SER A 480 -25.86 3.13 -11.96
N THR A 481 -25.87 3.61 -13.20
CA THR A 481 -24.67 3.78 -14.03
C THR A 481 -24.30 5.25 -14.10
N VAL A 482 -23.01 5.54 -14.04
CA VAL A 482 -22.48 6.89 -14.26
C VAL A 482 -22.77 7.37 -15.66
N LYS A 483 -23.35 8.55 -15.81
CA LYS A 483 -23.61 9.19 -17.11
C LYS A 483 -23.20 10.65 -17.08
N VAL A 484 -22.29 11.03 -17.98
CA VAL A 484 -21.86 12.42 -18.17
C VAL A 484 -22.11 12.79 -19.63
N ASP A 485 -22.89 13.82 -19.88
CA ASP A 485 -23.23 14.34 -21.21
C ASP A 485 -23.73 13.23 -22.18
N GLY A 486 -24.54 12.30 -21.65
CA GLY A 486 -25.09 11.18 -22.41
C GLY A 486 -24.18 9.97 -22.57
N THR A 487 -22.90 10.06 -22.19
CA THR A 487 -21.95 8.95 -22.21
C THR A 487 -22.02 8.18 -20.90
N ALA A 488 -22.16 6.86 -20.98
CA ALA A 488 -22.14 5.96 -19.82
C ALA A 488 -20.70 5.48 -19.53
N TYR A 489 -20.38 5.35 -18.24
CA TYR A 489 -19.09 4.85 -17.76
C TYR A 489 -19.34 3.70 -16.77
N ASP A 490 -18.83 2.53 -17.10
CA ASP A 490 -18.93 1.33 -16.26
C ASP A 490 -17.70 1.12 -15.37
N ASN A 491 -16.65 1.96 -15.55
CA ASN A 491 -15.39 1.90 -14.82
C ASN A 491 -14.95 3.31 -14.42
N ILE A 492 -14.41 3.42 -13.20
CA ILE A 492 -13.98 4.72 -12.64
C ILE A 492 -12.80 5.33 -13.39
N PHE A 493 -11.86 4.53 -13.90
CA PHE A 493 -10.70 5.07 -14.63
C PHE A 493 -11.08 5.57 -16.02
N ASP A 494 -12.04 4.93 -16.69
CA ASP A 494 -12.60 5.45 -17.94
C ASP A 494 -13.32 6.78 -17.70
N TRP A 495 -14.08 6.88 -16.58
CA TRP A 495 -14.70 8.13 -16.17
C TRP A 495 -13.64 9.19 -15.85
N LEU A 496 -12.58 8.86 -15.07
CA LEU A 496 -11.49 9.79 -14.76
C LEU A 496 -10.85 10.33 -16.03
N ASN A 497 -10.46 9.46 -16.99
CA ASN A 497 -9.78 9.87 -18.21
C ASN A 497 -10.65 10.76 -19.11
N ALA A 498 -11.96 10.75 -18.93
CA ALA A 498 -12.89 11.64 -19.63
C ALA A 498 -13.01 13.03 -18.99
N GLN A 499 -12.58 13.21 -17.72
CA GLN A 499 -12.68 14.51 -17.05
C GLN A 499 -11.53 15.43 -17.43
N GLN A 500 -11.88 16.68 -17.71
CA GLN A 500 -10.91 17.76 -17.92
C GLN A 500 -11.50 19.10 -17.45
N LYS A 501 -10.62 20.03 -17.08
CA LYS A 501 -11.00 21.40 -16.72
C LYS A 501 -11.44 22.21 -17.92
#